data_cbe7ff7d12deda5b09348bd6ed208474
#
_entry.id   cbe7ff7d12deda5b09348bd6ed208474
#
_cell.length_a   1.000
_cell.length_b   1.000
_cell.length_c   1.000
_cell.angle_alpha   90.00
_cell.angle_beta   90.00
_cell.angle_gamma   90.00
#
_symmetry.space_group_name_H-M   'P 1'
#
loop_
_entity.id
_entity.type
_entity.pdbx_description
1 polymer ?
#
loop_
_entity_poly.entity_id
_entity_poly.type
_entity_poly.pdbx_seq_one_letter_code
_entity_poly.pdbx_strand_id
1 'polypeptide(L)'
;ELTVERRGIKRQEACSFPPIRLRFEKDEVKGSAFRGETSLKMVTHCKDSERFDQYYLLEMMAYRMYNLITDYSFRVRSLSVNYKDTVKGEVEADRFAFLIEDDSDVAKRNGLKKLEIDRIGPSRLEKTTVGDFSLFQLMIGNLDWSALKGPDPKECCHNVKLVAPRPLEKGDKIWPVPYDFDATGLVDAPYAEPPDHLGLKSVTQRLYR
;
A
#
# COMPACT_ATOMS: atom_id res chain seq x y z
N GLU A 1 -9.32 22.73 -4.20
CA GLU A 1 -7.89 22.67 -4.56
C GLU A 1 -7.17 21.67 -3.66
N LEU A 2 -6.08 21.04 -4.13
CA LEU A 2 -5.30 20.09 -3.35
C LEU A 2 -3.82 20.18 -3.70
N THR A 3 -2.94 19.77 -2.79
CA THR A 3 -1.51 19.65 -3.05
C THR A 3 -1.18 18.24 -3.50
N VAL A 4 -0.32 18.14 -4.51
CA VAL A 4 0.16 16.86 -5.07
C VAL A 4 1.65 16.71 -4.78
N GLU A 5 2.03 15.59 -4.16
CA GLU A 5 3.42 15.26 -3.84
C GLU A 5 3.81 13.93 -4.50
N ARG A 6 5.00 13.85 -5.06
CA ARG A 6 5.57 12.57 -5.53
C ARG A 6 5.87 11.67 -4.33
N ARG A 7 5.66 10.36 -4.49
CA ARG A 7 5.95 9.36 -3.46
C ARG A 7 6.56 8.08 -4.04
N GLY A 8 6.93 7.17 -3.14
CA GLY A 8 7.61 5.92 -3.49
C GLY A 8 9.13 6.10 -3.60
N ILE A 9 9.85 5.01 -3.61
CA ILE A 9 11.32 4.97 -3.76
C ILE A 9 11.65 4.37 -5.13
N LYS A 10 11.48 3.07 -5.32
CA LYS A 10 11.77 2.37 -6.58
C LYS A 10 10.97 2.91 -7.77
N ARG A 11 9.69 3.25 -7.57
CA ARG A 11 8.85 3.78 -8.66
C ARG A 11 9.22 5.20 -9.09
N GLN A 12 9.91 6.00 -8.26
CA GLN A 12 10.41 7.31 -8.70
C GLN A 12 11.52 7.18 -9.75
N GLU A 13 12.29 6.10 -9.69
CA GLU A 13 13.37 5.81 -10.63
C GLU A 13 12.86 5.03 -11.86
N ALA A 14 11.95 4.08 -11.64
CA ALA A 14 11.46 3.19 -12.69
C ALA A 14 10.35 3.79 -13.57
N CYS A 15 9.60 4.76 -13.05
CA CYS A 15 8.40 5.30 -13.69
C CYS A 15 8.61 6.71 -14.25
N SER A 16 8.12 6.95 -15.47
CA SER A 16 8.00 8.32 -16.02
C SER A 16 6.98 9.15 -15.24
N PHE A 17 5.96 8.49 -14.69
CA PHE A 17 4.92 9.10 -13.86
C PHE A 17 4.81 8.34 -12.53
N PRO A 18 5.54 8.76 -11.48
CA PRO A 18 5.55 8.03 -10.22
C PRO A 18 4.25 8.19 -9.44
N PRO A 19 3.96 7.28 -8.49
CA PRO A 19 2.83 7.44 -7.58
C PRO A 19 2.86 8.76 -6.84
N ILE A 20 1.70 9.27 -6.49
CA ILE A 20 1.54 10.57 -5.84
C ILE A 20 0.80 10.44 -4.51
N ARG A 21 0.95 11.46 -3.68
CA ARG A 21 0.14 11.71 -2.50
C ARG A 21 -0.70 12.96 -2.75
N LEU A 22 -1.99 12.83 -2.50
CA LEU A 22 -2.94 13.93 -2.49
C LEU A 22 -3.05 14.45 -1.06
N ARG A 23 -2.89 15.75 -0.85
CA ARG A 23 -3.13 16.41 0.43
C ARG A 23 -4.32 17.33 0.32
N PHE A 24 -5.19 17.27 1.30
CA PHE A 24 -6.46 17.97 1.35
C PHE A 24 -6.48 19.00 2.48
N GLU A 25 -6.95 20.19 2.16
CA GLU A 25 -7.32 21.16 3.17
C GLU A 25 -8.70 20.80 3.75
N LYS A 26 -8.77 20.65 5.08
CA LYS A 26 -9.98 20.14 5.77
C LYS A 26 -11.24 20.91 5.43
N ASP A 27 -11.13 22.22 5.25
CA ASP A 27 -12.26 23.08 4.97
C ASP A 27 -12.79 22.94 3.55
N GLU A 28 -11.92 22.65 2.60
CA GLU A 28 -12.27 22.48 1.19
C GLU A 28 -12.96 21.13 0.88
N VAL A 29 -12.71 20.11 1.70
CA VAL A 29 -13.28 18.77 1.48
C VAL A 29 -14.57 18.48 2.27
N LYS A 30 -15.06 19.43 3.08
CA LYS A 30 -16.24 19.22 3.96
C LYS A 30 -17.50 18.74 3.24
N GLY A 31 -17.74 19.19 2.01
CA GLY A 31 -18.91 18.84 1.20
C GLY A 31 -18.64 17.78 0.13
N SER A 32 -17.46 17.15 0.13
CA SER A 32 -17.03 16.23 -0.92
C SER A 32 -16.97 14.77 -0.46
N ALA A 33 -16.70 13.87 -1.41
CA ALA A 33 -16.43 12.46 -1.12
C ALA A 33 -15.15 12.24 -0.29
N PHE A 34 -14.32 13.27 -0.14
CA PHE A 34 -13.08 13.27 0.66
C PHE A 34 -13.25 13.88 2.05
N ARG A 35 -14.48 14.04 2.50
CA ARG A 35 -14.77 14.61 3.83
C ARG A 35 -14.05 13.87 4.94
N GLY A 36 -13.20 14.59 5.66
CA GLY A 36 -12.42 14.08 6.78
C GLY A 36 -11.02 13.58 6.42
N GLU A 37 -10.75 13.42 5.11
CA GLU A 37 -9.42 13.07 4.63
C GLU A 37 -8.44 14.26 4.77
N THR A 38 -7.22 13.96 5.15
CA THR A 38 -6.11 14.92 5.13
C THR A 38 -5.08 14.57 4.07
N SER A 39 -4.92 13.28 3.78
CA SER A 39 -4.09 12.82 2.68
C SER A 39 -4.50 11.42 2.20
N LEU A 40 -4.37 11.16 0.90
CA LEU A 40 -4.53 9.84 0.30
C LEU A 40 -3.35 9.51 -0.61
N LYS A 41 -2.97 8.25 -0.60
CA LYS A 41 -2.00 7.72 -1.56
C LYS A 41 -2.75 7.37 -2.85
N MET A 42 -2.23 7.79 -3.99
CA MET A 42 -2.74 7.41 -5.31
C MET A 42 -1.65 6.67 -6.09
N VAL A 43 -1.98 5.47 -6.52
CA VAL A 43 -1.19 4.72 -7.49
C VAL A 43 -1.62 5.16 -8.88
N THR A 44 -0.65 5.70 -9.62
CA THR A 44 -0.83 6.25 -10.96
C THR A 44 -0.26 5.29 -12.00
N HIS A 45 -0.48 5.58 -13.28
CA HIS A 45 0.25 4.90 -14.35
C HIS A 45 1.77 5.16 -14.23
N CYS A 46 2.58 4.13 -14.47
CA CYS A 46 4.04 4.25 -14.36
C CYS A 46 4.68 4.70 -15.67
N LYS A 47 4.15 4.22 -16.80
CA LYS A 47 4.63 4.53 -18.15
C LYS A 47 3.44 4.72 -19.08
N ASP A 48 3.67 5.41 -20.19
CA ASP A 48 2.62 5.74 -21.15
C ASP A 48 2.07 4.54 -21.93
N SER A 49 2.75 3.41 -21.89
CA SER A 49 2.29 2.20 -22.56
C SER A 49 1.13 1.56 -21.80
N GLU A 50 -0.01 1.33 -22.45
CA GLU A 50 -1.19 0.63 -21.92
C GLU A 50 -0.87 -0.78 -21.37
N ARG A 51 0.21 -1.39 -21.87
CA ARG A 51 0.71 -2.67 -21.34
C ARG A 51 1.06 -2.60 -19.84
N PHE A 52 1.34 -1.41 -19.31
CA PHE A 52 1.63 -1.21 -17.90
C PHE A 52 0.37 -1.16 -17.03
N ASP A 53 -0.80 -0.90 -17.61
CA ASP A 53 -2.05 -0.78 -16.84
C ASP A 53 -2.41 -2.09 -16.11
N GLN A 54 -2.04 -3.24 -16.68
CA GLN A 54 -2.23 -4.55 -16.04
C GLN A 54 -1.57 -4.63 -14.64
N TYR A 55 -0.41 -4.01 -14.45
CA TYR A 55 0.31 -4.09 -13.16
C TYR A 55 -0.42 -3.34 -12.06
N TYR A 56 -1.00 -2.17 -12.36
CA TYR A 56 -1.79 -1.42 -11.36
C TYR A 56 -3.13 -2.08 -11.09
N LEU A 57 -3.73 -2.68 -12.11
CA LEU A 57 -4.97 -3.45 -11.95
C LEU A 57 -4.73 -4.68 -11.07
N LEU A 58 -3.64 -5.41 -11.28
CA LEU A 58 -3.28 -6.57 -10.47
C LEU A 58 -2.90 -6.18 -9.04
N GLU A 59 -2.19 -5.07 -8.85
CA GLU A 59 -1.92 -4.52 -7.52
C GLU A 59 -3.22 -4.15 -6.80
N MET A 60 -4.14 -3.43 -7.45
CA MET A 60 -5.45 -3.12 -6.87
C MET A 60 -6.25 -4.39 -6.57
N MET A 61 -6.17 -5.40 -7.44
CA MET A 61 -6.80 -6.70 -7.21
C MET A 61 -6.28 -7.37 -5.94
N ALA A 62 -4.97 -7.35 -5.68
CA ALA A 62 -4.38 -7.88 -4.46
C ALA A 62 -5.01 -7.24 -3.20
N TYR A 63 -5.16 -5.91 -3.17
CA TYR A 63 -5.88 -5.25 -2.08
C TYR A 63 -7.32 -5.74 -1.94
N ARG A 64 -8.07 -5.82 -3.03
CA ARG A 64 -9.46 -6.27 -3.01
C ARG A 64 -9.61 -7.73 -2.59
N MET A 65 -8.71 -8.59 -3.02
CA MET A 65 -8.68 -10.00 -2.57
C MET A 65 -8.46 -10.08 -1.06
N TYR A 66 -7.54 -9.29 -0.52
CA TYR A 66 -7.30 -9.28 0.92
C TYR A 66 -8.46 -8.68 1.71
N ASN A 67 -9.20 -7.71 1.15
CA ASN A 67 -10.44 -7.19 1.75
C ASN A 67 -11.54 -8.26 1.92
N LEU A 68 -11.52 -9.35 1.13
CA LEU A 68 -12.46 -10.47 1.30
C LEU A 68 -12.07 -11.39 2.47
N ILE A 69 -10.82 -11.34 2.91
CA ILE A 69 -10.28 -12.20 3.96
C ILE A 69 -10.46 -11.55 5.34
N THR A 70 -10.17 -10.24 5.45
CA THR A 70 -10.16 -9.55 6.73
C THR A 70 -10.44 -8.04 6.62
N ASP A 71 -11.02 -7.47 7.67
CA ASP A 71 -11.17 -6.03 7.83
C ASP A 71 -9.85 -5.31 8.18
N TYR A 72 -8.83 -6.04 8.63
CA TYR A 72 -7.47 -5.50 8.84
C TYR A 72 -6.70 -5.39 7.52
N SER A 73 -7.27 -4.62 6.59
CA SER A 73 -6.81 -4.50 5.21
C SER A 73 -7.05 -3.07 4.70
N PHE A 74 -6.26 -2.59 3.77
CA PHE A 74 -6.50 -1.30 3.13
C PHE A 74 -7.61 -1.41 2.09
N ARG A 75 -8.62 -0.57 2.16
CA ARG A 75 -9.61 -0.40 1.09
C ARG A 75 -9.01 0.41 -0.05
N VAL A 76 -9.43 0.09 -1.27
CA VAL A 76 -8.97 0.79 -2.47
C VAL A 76 -10.14 1.21 -3.34
N ARG A 77 -9.97 2.36 -4.01
CA ARG A 77 -10.97 2.90 -4.93
C ARG A 77 -10.35 3.20 -6.29
N SER A 78 -10.88 2.57 -7.33
CA SER A 78 -10.49 2.85 -8.72
C SER A 78 -10.90 4.25 -9.16
N LEU A 79 -10.08 4.85 -10.01
CA LEU A 79 -10.29 6.15 -10.64
C LEU A 79 -9.98 6.05 -12.13
N SER A 80 -10.67 6.85 -12.94
CA SER A 80 -10.20 7.33 -14.23
C SER A 80 -9.68 8.74 -14.01
N VAL A 81 -8.42 8.99 -14.35
CA VAL A 81 -7.75 10.27 -14.12
C VAL A 81 -7.37 10.89 -15.46
N ASN A 82 -7.89 12.08 -15.67
CA ASN A 82 -7.63 12.86 -16.85
C ASN A 82 -6.49 13.85 -16.55
N TYR A 83 -5.35 13.65 -17.18
CA TYR A 83 -4.19 14.53 -17.07
C TYR A 83 -4.23 15.60 -18.14
N LYS A 84 -4.17 16.85 -17.74
CA LYS A 84 -4.21 18.00 -18.63
C LYS A 84 -2.95 18.85 -18.47
N ASP A 85 -2.26 19.08 -19.59
CA ASP A 85 -1.19 20.08 -19.64
C ASP A 85 -1.81 21.47 -19.53
N THR A 86 -1.50 22.19 -18.45
CA THR A 86 -2.04 23.53 -18.20
C THR A 86 -1.42 24.60 -19.11
N VAL A 87 -0.29 24.32 -19.74
CA VAL A 87 0.38 25.23 -20.68
C VAL A 87 -0.21 25.08 -22.08
N LYS A 88 -0.34 23.84 -22.55
CA LYS A 88 -0.90 23.54 -23.90
C LYS A 88 -2.42 23.55 -23.91
N GLY A 89 -3.06 23.33 -22.75
CA GLY A 89 -4.52 23.22 -22.64
C GLY A 89 -5.11 21.91 -23.17
N GLU A 90 -4.27 20.98 -23.57
CA GLU A 90 -4.65 19.67 -24.12
C GLU A 90 -4.70 18.60 -23.03
N VAL A 91 -5.53 17.58 -23.26
CA VAL A 91 -5.55 16.37 -22.44
C VAL A 91 -4.39 15.49 -22.88
N GLU A 92 -3.43 15.24 -22.00
CA GLU A 92 -2.29 14.38 -22.33
C GLU A 92 -2.62 12.90 -22.21
N ALA A 93 -3.43 12.52 -21.23
CA ALA A 93 -3.79 11.13 -21.02
C ALA A 93 -5.07 10.99 -20.18
N ASP A 94 -5.86 9.98 -20.50
CA ASP A 94 -6.90 9.43 -19.63
C ASP A 94 -6.43 8.06 -19.15
N ARG A 95 -6.16 7.92 -17.85
CA ARG A 95 -5.47 6.76 -17.30
C ARG A 95 -6.18 6.19 -16.08
N PHE A 96 -6.09 4.89 -15.95
CA PHE A 96 -6.46 4.20 -14.73
C PHE A 96 -5.53 4.59 -13.57
N ALA A 97 -6.11 4.78 -12.40
CA ALA A 97 -5.42 4.97 -11.13
C ALA A 97 -6.26 4.37 -9.99
N PHE A 98 -5.71 4.26 -8.81
CA PHE A 98 -6.51 3.95 -7.62
C PHE A 98 -5.98 4.65 -6.38
N LEU A 99 -6.92 4.98 -5.48
CA LEU A 99 -6.64 5.50 -4.15
C LEU A 99 -6.50 4.34 -3.18
N ILE A 100 -5.63 4.53 -2.19
CA ILE A 100 -5.44 3.63 -1.05
C ILE A 100 -5.89 4.36 0.21
N GLU A 101 -6.70 3.69 1.03
CA GLU A 101 -7.16 4.16 2.35
C GLU A 101 -5.98 4.61 3.22
N ASP A 102 -6.18 5.62 4.07
CA ASP A 102 -5.15 6.00 5.05
C ASP A 102 -5.06 4.98 6.19
N ASP A 103 -3.87 4.77 6.73
CA ASP A 103 -3.64 3.80 7.80
C ASP A 103 -4.36 4.16 9.12
N SER A 104 -4.64 5.44 9.34
CA SER A 104 -5.44 5.90 10.47
C SER A 104 -6.93 5.55 10.32
N ASP A 105 -7.45 5.50 9.09
CA ASP A 105 -8.84 5.11 8.84
C ASP A 105 -9.03 3.60 8.94
N VAL A 106 -8.05 2.82 8.45
CA VAL A 106 -7.99 1.37 8.75
C VAL A 106 -8.05 1.12 10.25
N ALA A 107 -7.24 1.81 11.03
CA ALA A 107 -7.21 1.68 12.47
C ALA A 107 -8.56 2.07 13.10
N LYS A 108 -9.09 3.23 12.73
CA LYS A 108 -10.33 3.79 13.27
C LYS A 108 -11.55 2.88 13.05
N ARG A 109 -11.74 2.35 11.84
CA ARG A 109 -12.89 1.47 11.54
C ARG A 109 -12.82 0.12 12.23
N ASN A 110 -11.63 -0.29 12.68
CA ASN A 110 -11.41 -1.48 13.51
C ASN A 110 -11.38 -1.20 15.03
N GLY A 111 -11.72 0.03 15.45
CA GLY A 111 -11.70 0.40 16.87
C GLY A 111 -10.30 0.51 17.47
N LEU A 112 -9.28 0.62 16.64
CA LEU A 112 -7.86 0.64 16.99
C LEU A 112 -7.22 2.00 16.67
N LYS A 113 -5.91 2.10 16.92
CA LYS A 113 -5.08 3.23 16.55
C LYS A 113 -3.84 2.74 15.79
N LYS A 114 -3.36 3.57 14.90
CA LYS A 114 -2.06 3.38 14.25
C LYS A 114 -0.96 3.26 15.32
N LEU A 115 -0.07 2.30 15.14
CA LEU A 115 1.07 2.06 16.02
C LEU A 115 2.37 2.29 15.25
N GLU A 116 3.22 3.15 15.81
CA GLU A 116 4.57 3.41 15.31
C GLU A 116 5.57 2.95 16.37
N ILE A 117 6.41 1.99 16.03
CA ILE A 117 7.44 1.37 16.88
C ILE A 117 8.62 0.96 16.01
N ASP A 118 9.78 0.75 16.62
CA ASP A 118 10.99 0.38 15.88
C ASP A 118 10.97 -1.10 15.45
N ARG A 119 10.42 -1.97 16.29
CA ARG A 119 10.32 -3.42 16.06
C ARG A 119 9.28 -4.05 16.95
N ILE A 120 8.85 -5.24 16.57
CA ILE A 120 7.87 -6.03 17.33
C ILE A 120 8.35 -7.48 17.48
N GLY A 121 8.12 -8.06 18.64
CA GLY A 121 8.30 -9.49 18.86
C GLY A 121 7.13 -10.31 18.27
N PRO A 122 7.37 -11.48 17.66
CA PRO A 122 6.33 -12.29 17.02
C PRO A 122 5.14 -12.62 17.96
N SER A 123 5.41 -12.81 19.26
CA SER A 123 4.38 -13.12 20.25
C SER A 123 3.37 -11.99 20.51
N ARG A 124 3.69 -10.77 20.09
CA ARG A 124 2.80 -9.61 20.20
C ARG A 124 1.80 -9.52 19.02
N LEU A 125 2.09 -10.17 17.94
CA LEU A 125 1.18 -10.17 16.80
C LEU A 125 -0.08 -10.99 17.10
N GLU A 126 -1.23 -10.55 16.57
CA GLU A 126 -2.49 -11.30 16.67
C GLU A 126 -2.40 -12.53 15.77
N LYS A 127 -2.63 -13.72 16.34
CA LYS A 127 -2.29 -15.01 15.70
C LYS A 127 -3.10 -15.30 14.44
N THR A 128 -4.39 -15.06 14.49
CA THR A 128 -5.30 -15.35 13.35
C THR A 128 -4.95 -14.44 12.18
N THR A 129 -4.83 -13.14 12.46
CA THR A 129 -4.47 -12.15 11.42
C THR A 129 -3.10 -12.43 10.81
N VAL A 130 -2.12 -12.87 11.62
CA VAL A 130 -0.80 -13.27 11.08
C VAL A 130 -0.90 -14.51 10.21
N GLY A 131 -1.74 -15.47 10.57
CA GLY A 131 -1.99 -16.67 9.74
C GLY A 131 -2.56 -16.28 8.38
N ASP A 132 -3.65 -15.54 8.37
CA ASP A 132 -4.30 -15.05 7.15
C ASP A 132 -3.34 -14.19 6.30
N PHE A 133 -2.63 -13.28 6.97
CA PHE A 133 -1.60 -12.44 6.36
C PHE A 133 -0.51 -13.28 5.67
N SER A 134 0.09 -14.24 6.37
CA SER A 134 1.20 -15.04 5.85
C SER A 134 0.77 -15.94 4.68
N LEU A 135 -0.42 -16.55 4.78
CA LEU A 135 -0.99 -17.35 3.71
C LEU A 135 -1.31 -16.49 2.47
N PHE A 136 -1.87 -15.30 2.68
CA PHE A 136 -2.14 -14.39 1.57
C PHE A 136 -0.84 -13.95 0.88
N GLN A 137 0.19 -13.57 1.64
CA GLN A 137 1.48 -13.20 1.07
C GLN A 137 2.10 -14.34 0.24
N LEU A 138 2.01 -15.59 0.72
CA LEU A 138 2.43 -16.75 -0.04
C LEU A 138 1.60 -16.94 -1.32
N MET A 139 0.28 -16.79 -1.23
CA MET A 139 -0.65 -16.95 -2.35
C MET A 139 -0.33 -15.99 -3.49
N ILE A 140 -0.08 -14.73 -3.20
CA ILE A 140 0.25 -13.71 -4.21
C ILE A 140 1.75 -13.67 -4.57
N GLY A 141 2.58 -14.51 -3.93
CA GLY A 141 4.02 -14.50 -4.16
C GLY A 141 4.70 -13.22 -3.68
N ASN A 142 4.27 -12.65 -2.55
CA ASN A 142 4.92 -11.47 -1.99
C ASN A 142 6.12 -11.88 -1.13
N LEU A 143 7.29 -11.40 -1.50
CA LEU A 143 8.56 -11.63 -0.79
C LEU A 143 9.11 -10.34 -0.16
N ASP A 144 8.55 -9.19 -0.51
CA ASP A 144 9.03 -7.86 -0.13
C ASP A 144 8.24 -7.30 1.08
N TRP A 145 8.28 -8.03 2.20
CA TRP A 145 7.60 -7.61 3.43
C TRP A 145 8.28 -8.09 4.72
N SER A 146 8.02 -7.37 5.80
CA SER A 146 8.35 -7.81 7.15
C SER A 146 7.39 -7.18 8.16
N ALA A 147 6.73 -8.01 8.98
CA ALA A 147 5.87 -7.55 10.06
C ALA A 147 6.60 -7.35 11.40
N LEU A 148 7.92 -7.58 11.46
CA LEU A 148 8.71 -7.56 12.70
C LEU A 148 9.68 -6.38 12.79
N LYS A 149 10.22 -5.94 11.67
CA LYS A 149 11.18 -4.84 11.56
C LYS A 149 11.16 -4.25 10.16
N GLY A 150 11.52 -2.99 10.01
CA GLY A 150 11.75 -2.35 8.74
C GLY A 150 13.20 -2.45 8.26
N PRO A 151 13.52 -1.96 7.06
CA PRO A 151 14.90 -1.78 6.59
C PRO A 151 15.65 -0.74 7.43
N ASP A 152 14.98 0.34 7.86
CA ASP A 152 15.51 1.28 8.85
C ASP A 152 15.35 0.68 10.26
N PRO A 153 16.44 0.63 11.07
CA PRO A 153 16.38 0.11 12.44
C PRO A 153 15.45 0.89 13.37
N LYS A 154 15.06 2.11 13.01
CA LYS A 154 14.16 2.97 13.79
C LYS A 154 12.68 2.85 13.38
N GLU A 155 12.36 2.05 12.39
CA GLU A 155 11.00 1.90 11.88
C GLU A 155 10.61 0.43 11.73
N CYS A 156 9.51 0.02 12.32
CA CYS A 156 8.74 -1.13 11.90
C CYS A 156 7.61 -0.64 11.00
N CYS A 157 7.29 -1.29 9.97
CA CYS A 157 7.75 -2.54 9.42
C CYS A 157 8.03 -2.33 7.92
N HIS A 158 8.33 -3.37 7.14
CA HIS A 158 8.48 -3.24 5.70
C HIS A 158 7.21 -3.70 4.99
N ASN A 159 6.59 -2.81 4.21
CA ASN A 159 5.33 -3.02 3.48
C ASN A 159 4.18 -3.57 4.35
N VAL A 160 4.20 -3.19 5.64
CA VAL A 160 3.20 -3.53 6.66
C VAL A 160 2.98 -2.34 7.58
N LYS A 161 1.73 -2.03 7.86
CA LYS A 161 1.34 -1.09 8.92
C LYS A 161 0.85 -1.85 10.13
N LEU A 162 1.02 -1.25 11.31
CA LEU A 162 0.58 -1.85 12.56
C LEU A 162 -0.56 -1.04 13.15
N VAL A 163 -1.59 -1.75 13.65
CA VAL A 163 -2.67 -1.15 14.40
C VAL A 163 -2.86 -1.88 15.74
N ALA A 164 -3.23 -1.14 16.79
CA ALA A 164 -3.31 -1.67 18.14
C ALA A 164 -4.28 -0.85 19.00
N PRO A 165 -4.74 -1.36 20.17
CA PRO A 165 -5.42 -0.57 21.19
C PRO A 165 -4.55 0.61 21.66
N ARG A 166 -5.18 1.68 22.12
CA ARG A 166 -4.50 2.75 22.87
C ARG A 166 -5.31 3.15 24.09
N PRO A 167 -4.66 3.23 25.26
CA PRO A 167 -3.23 2.93 25.51
C PRO A 167 -2.87 1.48 25.18
N LEU A 168 -1.63 1.24 24.76
CA LEU A 168 -1.11 -0.11 24.49
C LEU A 168 -0.57 -0.68 25.80
N GLU A 169 -1.18 -1.76 26.31
CA GLU A 169 -0.80 -2.41 27.55
C GLU A 169 0.10 -3.64 27.33
N LYS A 170 0.71 -4.09 28.42
CA LYS A 170 1.51 -5.32 28.39
C LYS A 170 0.59 -6.53 28.16
N GLY A 171 0.79 -7.22 27.02
CA GLY A 171 -0.03 -8.37 26.64
C GLY A 171 -1.00 -8.09 25.49
N ASP A 172 -1.30 -6.83 25.20
CA ASP A 172 -2.12 -6.48 24.05
C ASP A 172 -1.54 -7.01 22.75
N LYS A 173 -2.43 -7.41 21.86
CA LYS A 173 -2.08 -7.86 20.53
C LYS A 173 -2.02 -6.68 19.55
N ILE A 174 -1.26 -6.89 18.50
CA ILE A 174 -0.99 -5.94 17.44
C ILE A 174 -1.35 -6.62 16.13
N TRP A 175 -2.11 -5.93 15.29
CA TRP A 175 -2.59 -6.43 13.99
C TRP A 175 -1.72 -5.87 12.88
N PRO A 176 -1.04 -6.74 12.11
CA PRO A 176 -0.32 -6.32 10.91
C PRO A 176 -1.29 -6.13 9.74
N VAL A 177 -1.13 -5.04 9.02
CA VAL A 177 -1.93 -4.68 7.83
C VAL A 177 -0.99 -4.54 6.65
N PRO A 178 -1.02 -5.49 5.68
CA PRO A 178 -0.13 -5.44 4.52
C PRO A 178 -0.53 -4.35 3.53
N TYR A 179 0.46 -3.82 2.83
CA TYR A 179 0.27 -2.90 1.72
C TYR A 179 1.46 -2.99 0.75
N ASP A 180 1.40 -2.27 -0.38
CA ASP A 180 2.46 -2.17 -1.38
C ASP A 180 2.73 -3.52 -2.07
N PHE A 181 1.74 -3.97 -2.88
CA PHE A 181 1.76 -5.29 -3.51
C PHE A 181 2.38 -5.29 -4.91
N ASP A 182 2.98 -4.20 -5.37
CA ASP A 182 3.51 -4.05 -6.71
C ASP A 182 4.71 -4.98 -7.03
N ALA A 183 5.49 -5.34 -6.01
CA ALA A 183 6.63 -6.25 -6.14
C ALA A 183 6.28 -7.73 -5.92
N THR A 184 5.00 -8.10 -6.05
CA THR A 184 4.54 -9.49 -5.86
C THR A 184 4.63 -10.31 -7.13
N GLY A 185 4.72 -11.64 -7.00
CA GLY A 185 4.63 -12.56 -8.13
C GLY A 185 3.28 -12.55 -8.84
N LEU A 186 2.20 -12.12 -8.18
CA LEU A 186 0.89 -11.89 -8.81
C LEU A 186 0.95 -10.73 -9.81
N VAL A 187 1.62 -9.65 -9.46
CA VAL A 187 1.76 -8.44 -10.29
C VAL A 187 2.83 -8.63 -11.35
N ASP A 188 3.96 -9.21 -10.98
CA ASP A 188 5.12 -9.49 -11.86
C ASP A 188 5.56 -8.25 -12.67
N ALA A 189 5.63 -7.11 -11.98
CA ALA A 189 6.01 -5.86 -12.61
C ALA A 189 7.47 -5.93 -13.11
N PRO A 190 7.81 -5.34 -14.27
CA PRO A 190 9.16 -5.42 -14.85
C PRO A 190 10.29 -4.88 -13.97
N TYR A 191 9.96 -4.06 -12.98
CA TYR A 191 10.91 -3.51 -11.99
C TYR A 191 10.93 -4.30 -10.68
N ALA A 192 10.08 -5.33 -10.55
CA ALA A 192 9.98 -6.12 -9.32
C ALA A 192 11.15 -7.11 -9.23
N GLU A 193 11.88 -7.04 -8.14
CA GLU A 193 13.00 -7.92 -7.85
C GLU A 193 12.80 -8.58 -6.47
N PRO A 194 13.10 -9.86 -6.33
CA PRO A 194 13.09 -10.50 -5.02
C PRO A 194 14.20 -9.91 -4.15
N PRO A 195 14.03 -9.87 -2.81
CA PRO A 195 15.09 -9.43 -1.91
C PRO A 195 16.35 -10.30 -2.06
N ASP A 196 17.51 -9.68 -2.20
CA ASP A 196 18.80 -10.34 -2.48
C ASP A 196 19.13 -11.47 -1.51
N HIS A 197 18.83 -11.27 -0.22
CA HIS A 197 19.12 -12.23 0.84
C HIS A 197 18.33 -13.55 0.73
N LEU A 198 17.34 -13.63 -0.17
CA LEU A 198 16.55 -14.85 -0.40
C LEU A 198 17.15 -15.74 -1.49
N GLY A 199 18.10 -15.25 -2.28
CA GLY A 199 18.76 -16.00 -3.35
C GLY A 199 17.80 -16.44 -4.48
N LEU A 200 16.65 -15.78 -4.64
CA LEU A 200 15.68 -16.08 -5.68
C LEU A 200 15.97 -15.28 -6.95
N LYS A 201 15.56 -15.82 -8.09
CA LYS A 201 15.81 -15.19 -9.41
C LYS A 201 14.63 -14.37 -9.92
N SER A 202 13.43 -14.59 -9.38
CA SER A 202 12.21 -13.93 -9.84
C SER A 202 11.20 -13.84 -8.70
N VAL A 203 10.39 -12.77 -8.69
CA VAL A 203 9.27 -12.58 -7.76
C VAL A 203 8.16 -13.62 -7.94
N THR A 204 8.13 -14.31 -9.08
CA THR A 204 7.17 -15.40 -9.32
C THR A 204 7.50 -16.70 -8.59
N GLN A 205 8.74 -16.82 -8.06
CA GLN A 205 9.10 -17.92 -7.18
C GLN A 205 8.47 -17.73 -5.79
N ARG A 206 7.80 -18.78 -5.29
CA ARG A 206 7.13 -18.70 -3.99
C ARG A 206 8.01 -19.26 -2.88
N LEU A 207 8.08 -18.55 -1.79
CA LEU A 207 8.76 -18.96 -0.57
C LEU A 207 7.85 -18.64 0.62
N TYR A 208 7.53 -19.64 1.44
CA TYR A 208 6.84 -19.42 2.71
C TYR A 208 7.83 -18.89 3.77
N ARG A 209 7.44 -17.81 4.46
CA ARG A 209 8.27 -17.12 5.46
C ARG A 209 7.58 -17.01 6.79
#